data_a29faf789b1b097789ebf32ede19c958
#
_entry.id   a29faf789b1b097789ebf32ede19c958
#
_cell.length_a   1.000
_cell.length_b   1.000
_cell.length_c   1.000
_cell.angle_alpha   90.00
_cell.angle_beta   90.00
_cell.angle_gamma   90.00
#
_symmetry.space_group_name_H-M   'P 1'
#
loop_
_entity.id
_entity.type
_entity.pdbx_description
1 polymer ?
#
loop_
_entity_poly.entity_id
_entity_poly.type
_entity_poly.pdbx_seq_one_letter_code
_entity_poly.pdbx_strand_id
1 'polypeptide(L)'
;MSFVLKKATICYNVKSNIKLSKKEKPFVKLYLRTHEDNYKELLEKLIISSCKYQRDPIKDNLKDCYWHNMIQYEICPLRCKIGWLILHIPTQEDLDELNKVLQMDIKKKSSATISTYYKVDKEKLKFYKQKDFWQTDTIIKPKYPIYILSKGRPKLRMTPKYIEEMGLNYFLVIEEQELVEYAKYTDQKYLLPMPKKLCNLGQGGIPARNFIWQHSIDNGHKKHWILDDNIAGFHRLNKNCRRYIKSGAVFKIIEDYTDLFKNVRLSGMQYSSMVPEITLNRPPVIINSRIYSCILIDNSLPFRWRGKYNEDTDLSLRVLKQGDYTILFNCLQCNKQTSGSCKGGNQEIYKGYTQDGYKTKFMALKEMHPLIVEKCAKFGKEWHHFIDYKKHFKKDLIIKDDKETFKKILGPTNDYGLKIINT
;
A
#
# COMPACT_ATOMS: atom_id res chain seq x y z
N MET A 1 17.68 42.68 -7.13
CA MET A 1 17.05 42.74 -5.80
C MET A 1 16.99 41.34 -5.20
N SER A 2 17.42 41.20 -3.98
CA SER A 2 17.36 39.93 -3.27
C SER A 2 16.11 39.89 -2.41
N PHE A 3 15.29 38.88 -2.59
CA PHE A 3 14.06 38.67 -1.82
C PHE A 3 14.41 37.98 -0.47
N VAL A 4 14.05 38.58 0.63
CA VAL A 4 14.33 38.05 1.97
C VAL A 4 13.09 37.35 2.51
N LEU A 5 13.13 36.03 2.57
CA LEU A 5 12.09 35.23 3.18
C LEU A 5 12.27 35.11 4.69
N LYS A 6 11.25 35.45 5.45
CA LYS A 6 11.28 35.39 6.91
C LYS A 6 11.29 33.96 7.47
N LYS A 7 10.78 32.99 6.71
CA LYS A 7 10.68 31.60 7.19
C LYS A 7 10.64 30.60 6.04
N ALA A 8 11.61 29.70 5.98
CA ALA A 8 11.63 28.60 5.01
C ALA A 8 12.07 27.28 5.68
N THR A 9 11.64 26.18 5.09
CA THR A 9 12.04 24.84 5.51
C THR A 9 12.50 24.05 4.30
N ILE A 10 13.69 23.50 4.38
CA ILE A 10 14.28 22.65 3.34
C ILE A 10 14.01 21.20 3.70
N CYS A 11 13.34 20.49 2.81
CA CYS A 11 13.07 19.08 2.96
C CYS A 11 13.54 18.33 1.73
N TYR A 12 14.58 17.51 1.87
CA TYR A 12 14.93 16.52 0.88
C TYR A 12 13.96 15.33 0.99
N ASN A 13 13.24 15.08 -0.11
CA ASN A 13 12.39 13.89 -0.27
C ASN A 13 11.23 13.69 0.72
N VAL A 14 10.94 14.65 1.59
CA VAL A 14 9.89 14.55 2.61
C VAL A 14 8.96 15.75 2.57
N LYS A 15 7.67 15.49 2.52
CA LYS A 15 6.65 16.52 2.74
C LYS A 15 6.59 16.80 4.25
N SER A 16 7.26 17.84 4.74
CA SER A 16 7.20 18.13 6.17
C SER A 16 5.85 18.73 6.55
N ASN A 17 5.21 18.14 7.54
CA ASN A 17 4.05 18.72 8.21
C ASN A 17 4.54 19.60 9.37
N ILE A 18 5.19 20.73 9.07
CA ILE A 18 5.49 21.72 10.11
C ILE A 18 4.16 22.34 10.51
N LYS A 19 3.73 22.06 11.73
CA LYS A 19 2.61 22.76 12.34
C LYS A 19 3.08 24.16 12.71
N LEU A 20 2.61 25.16 11.97
CA LEU A 20 2.71 26.55 12.41
C LEU A 20 1.71 26.79 13.54
N SER A 21 2.06 27.67 14.48
CA SER A 21 1.09 28.12 15.50
C SER A 21 -0.13 28.73 14.83
N LYS A 22 -1.30 28.67 15.47
CA LYS A 22 -2.55 29.25 14.92
C LYS A 22 -2.43 30.75 14.60
N LYS A 23 -1.45 31.44 15.19
CA LYS A 23 -1.20 32.89 15.00
C LYS A 23 -0.33 33.21 13.77
N GLU A 24 0.33 32.23 13.17
CA GLU A 24 1.29 32.43 12.07
C GLU A 24 0.84 31.73 10.78
N LYS A 25 -0.42 31.85 10.41
CA LYS A 25 -0.88 31.31 9.12
C LYS A 25 -0.34 32.18 7.99
N PRO A 26 0.52 31.67 7.09
CA PRO A 26 0.95 32.41 5.94
C PRO A 26 -0.21 32.62 4.96
N PHE A 27 -0.14 33.67 4.17
CA PHE A 27 -1.06 33.93 3.07
C PHE A 27 -1.04 32.77 2.06
N VAL A 28 0.18 32.27 1.75
CA VAL A 28 0.39 31.09 0.92
C VAL A 28 1.51 30.23 1.50
N LYS A 29 1.32 28.94 1.53
CA LYS A 29 2.34 27.93 1.76
C LYS A 29 2.76 27.35 0.43
N LEU A 30 3.93 27.73 -0.06
CA LEU A 30 4.45 27.30 -1.35
C LEU A 30 5.43 26.13 -1.19
N TYR A 31 5.18 25.06 -1.89
CA TYR A 31 6.10 23.93 -2.03
C TYR A 31 6.78 24.01 -3.39
N LEU A 32 8.04 24.40 -3.41
CA LEU A 32 8.88 24.40 -4.61
C LEU A 32 9.64 23.08 -4.68
N ARG A 33 9.38 22.32 -5.71
CA ARG A 33 10.14 21.10 -6.02
C ARG A 33 11.26 21.43 -6.99
N THR A 34 12.48 21.05 -6.64
CA THR A 34 13.66 21.35 -7.46
C THR A 34 14.61 20.17 -7.48
N HIS A 35 15.39 20.07 -8.56
CA HIS A 35 16.51 19.16 -8.66
C HIS A 35 17.70 19.68 -7.86
N GLU A 36 18.56 18.77 -7.37
CA GLU A 36 19.75 19.12 -6.57
C GLU A 36 20.63 20.18 -7.25
N ASP A 37 20.82 20.07 -8.57
CA ASP A 37 21.62 21.02 -9.34
C ASP A 37 21.03 22.44 -9.37
N ASN A 38 19.70 22.54 -9.37
CA ASN A 38 19.00 23.84 -9.35
C ASN A 38 18.76 24.37 -7.93
N TYR A 39 18.99 23.53 -6.93
CA TYR A 39 18.73 23.88 -5.54
C TYR A 39 19.70 24.93 -5.00
N LYS A 40 20.97 24.82 -5.36
CA LYS A 40 22.01 25.82 -4.99
C LYS A 40 21.68 27.18 -5.57
N GLU A 41 21.38 27.23 -6.86
CA GLU A 41 20.94 28.45 -7.55
C GLU A 41 19.69 29.05 -6.89
N LEU A 42 18.75 28.21 -6.52
CA LEU A 42 17.52 28.65 -5.86
C LEU A 42 17.82 29.29 -4.48
N LEU A 43 18.72 28.70 -3.69
CA LEU A 43 19.12 29.26 -2.38
C LEU A 43 19.88 30.57 -2.54
N GLU A 44 20.71 30.72 -3.56
CA GLU A 44 21.43 31.96 -3.84
C GLU A 44 20.49 33.11 -4.22
N LYS A 45 19.40 32.80 -4.95
CA LYS A 45 18.37 33.77 -5.30
C LYS A 45 17.46 34.17 -4.14
N LEU A 46 17.34 33.30 -3.15
CA LEU A 46 16.47 33.50 -2.00
C LEU A 46 17.32 33.71 -0.75
N ILE A 47 17.33 34.94 -0.22
CA ILE A 47 17.90 35.21 1.08
C ILE A 47 16.90 34.69 2.14
N ILE A 48 17.25 33.59 2.80
CA ILE A 48 16.40 32.94 3.78
C ILE A 48 16.90 33.31 5.17
N SER A 49 16.14 34.08 5.93
CA SER A 49 16.51 34.54 7.27
C SER A 49 16.46 33.44 8.33
N SER A 50 15.65 32.41 8.13
CA SER A 50 15.67 31.19 8.96
C SER A 50 15.28 29.96 8.13
N CYS A 51 16.12 28.95 8.15
CA CYS A 51 15.86 27.69 7.48
C CYS A 51 16.02 26.52 8.44
N LYS A 52 14.99 25.66 8.53
CA LYS A 52 15.07 24.36 9.19
C LYS A 52 15.43 23.30 8.17
N TYR A 53 16.63 22.72 8.30
CA TYR A 53 17.02 21.55 7.55
C TYR A 53 16.46 20.30 8.22
N GLN A 54 15.72 19.51 7.49
CA GLN A 54 15.24 18.22 7.96
C GLN A 54 16.04 17.12 7.24
N ARG A 55 16.83 16.38 8.02
CA ARG A 55 17.65 15.28 7.52
C ARG A 55 16.75 14.22 6.88
N ASP A 56 17.26 13.58 5.84
CA ASP A 56 16.58 12.45 5.21
C ASP A 56 16.52 11.27 6.20
N PRO A 57 15.33 10.90 6.69
CA PRO A 57 15.20 9.84 7.68
C PRO A 57 15.53 8.45 7.13
N ILE A 58 15.77 8.31 5.82
CA ILE A 58 16.09 7.02 5.21
C ILE A 58 17.50 6.57 5.58
N LYS A 59 18.47 7.48 5.62
CA LYS A 59 19.86 7.10 5.94
C LYS A 59 20.00 6.47 7.32
N ASP A 60 19.14 6.86 8.25
CA ASP A 60 19.20 6.37 9.63
C ASP A 60 18.37 5.10 9.85
N ASN A 61 17.34 4.86 9.03
CA ASN A 61 16.47 3.67 9.10
C ASN A 61 16.98 2.48 8.27
N LEU A 62 17.98 2.68 7.41
CA LEU A 62 18.53 1.61 6.56
C LEU A 62 19.31 0.56 7.36
N LYS A 63 19.83 0.90 8.55
CA LYS A 63 20.68 0.00 9.34
C LYS A 63 19.93 -1.15 10.01
N ASP A 64 18.62 -1.00 10.27
CA ASP A 64 17.84 -1.96 11.05
C ASP A 64 16.76 -2.69 10.21
N CYS A 65 16.81 -2.58 8.89
CA CYS A 65 15.75 -3.12 8.05
C CYS A 65 16.09 -4.48 7.49
N TYR A 66 15.26 -5.46 7.79
CA TYR A 66 15.19 -6.77 7.13
C TYR A 66 15.15 -6.71 5.60
N TRP A 67 14.90 -5.55 5.04
CA TRP A 67 14.77 -5.32 3.61
C TRP A 67 16.10 -5.18 2.84
N HIS A 68 17.23 -5.01 3.53
CA HIS A 68 18.54 -5.22 2.92
C HIS A 68 18.64 -6.61 2.28
N ASN A 69 17.84 -7.51 2.82
CA ASN A 69 17.76 -8.89 2.39
C ASN A 69 16.60 -9.14 1.41
N MET A 70 15.82 -8.13 1.05
CA MET A 70 14.79 -8.25 0.02
C MET A 70 15.41 -8.10 -1.35
N ILE A 71 15.39 -9.21 -2.07
CA ILE A 71 15.86 -9.26 -3.44
C ILE A 71 15.19 -8.16 -4.27
N GLN A 72 16.00 -7.40 -5.01
CA GLN A 72 15.56 -6.41 -6.00
C GLN A 72 14.87 -5.15 -5.46
N TYR A 73 15.04 -4.83 -4.20
CA TYR A 73 14.67 -3.52 -3.71
C TYR A 73 15.85 -2.55 -3.88
N GLU A 74 15.65 -1.54 -4.71
CA GLU A 74 16.63 -0.48 -4.91
C GLU A 74 16.01 0.89 -4.61
N ILE A 75 16.78 1.72 -3.93
CA ILE A 75 16.44 3.14 -3.76
C ILE A 75 16.79 3.88 -5.04
N CYS A 76 15.85 4.67 -5.58
CA CYS A 76 16.10 5.47 -6.77
C CYS A 76 17.09 6.61 -6.47
N PRO A 77 18.31 6.59 -6.99
CA PRO A 77 19.27 7.66 -6.78
C PRO A 77 18.78 9.02 -7.30
N LEU A 78 17.98 9.01 -8.38
CA LEU A 78 17.42 10.22 -8.96
C LEU A 78 16.43 10.93 -8.05
N ARG A 79 15.76 10.19 -7.14
CA ARG A 79 14.85 10.81 -6.17
C ARG A 79 15.58 11.48 -5.00
N CYS A 80 16.77 11.01 -4.69
CA CYS A 80 17.63 11.66 -3.71
C CYS A 80 18.08 13.05 -4.19
N LYS A 81 17.98 13.32 -5.50
CA LYS A 81 18.35 14.57 -6.13
C LYS A 81 17.21 15.60 -6.25
N ILE A 82 15.99 15.22 -5.89
CA ILE A 82 14.83 16.13 -5.94
C ILE A 82 14.38 16.45 -4.52
N GLY A 83 14.58 17.70 -4.14
CA GLY A 83 14.16 18.23 -2.83
C GLY A 83 12.88 19.09 -2.92
N TRP A 84 12.36 19.42 -1.76
CA TRP A 84 11.28 20.39 -1.59
C TRP A 84 11.78 21.55 -0.77
N LEU A 85 11.59 22.76 -1.27
CA LEU A 85 11.70 23.97 -0.49
C LEU A 85 10.29 24.43 -0.14
N ILE A 86 10.02 24.58 1.15
CA ILE A 86 8.73 25.03 1.65
C ILE A 86 8.86 26.49 2.05
N LEU A 87 8.19 27.36 1.33
CA LEU A 87 8.19 28.78 1.56
C LEU A 87 6.87 29.21 2.22
N HIS A 88 6.95 29.98 3.29
CA HIS A 88 5.81 30.58 3.95
C HIS A 88 5.73 32.06 3.51
N ILE A 89 4.81 32.36 2.62
CA ILE A 89 4.66 33.66 1.98
C ILE A 89 3.56 34.43 2.73
N PRO A 90 3.90 35.56 3.36
CA PRO A 90 2.95 36.29 4.22
C PRO A 90 1.85 37.02 3.46
N THR A 91 2.17 37.63 2.31
CA THR A 91 1.25 38.53 1.57
C THR A 91 1.21 38.20 0.08
N GLN A 92 0.31 38.84 -0.65
CA GLN A 92 0.25 38.76 -2.12
C GLN A 92 1.45 39.47 -2.75
N GLU A 93 1.86 40.62 -2.19
CA GLU A 93 3.01 41.38 -2.66
C GLU A 93 4.29 40.54 -2.59
N ASP A 94 4.50 39.77 -1.49
CA ASP A 94 5.61 38.83 -1.34
C ASP A 94 5.57 37.72 -2.40
N LEU A 95 4.37 37.27 -2.76
CA LEU A 95 4.22 36.26 -3.83
C LEU A 95 4.57 36.84 -5.19
N ASP A 96 4.16 38.07 -5.47
CA ASP A 96 4.42 38.74 -6.74
C ASP A 96 5.93 39.04 -6.90
N GLU A 97 6.57 39.47 -5.82
CA GLU A 97 8.02 39.65 -5.80
C GLU A 97 8.77 38.35 -5.97
N LEU A 98 8.33 37.28 -5.29
CA LEU A 98 8.89 35.95 -5.45
C LEU A 98 8.76 35.46 -6.92
N ASN A 99 7.63 35.69 -7.55
CA ASN A 99 7.42 35.37 -8.97
C ASN A 99 8.44 36.06 -9.89
N LYS A 100 8.73 37.31 -9.63
CA LYS A 100 9.78 38.07 -10.38
C LYS A 100 11.15 37.45 -10.18
N VAL A 101 11.53 37.17 -8.92
CA VAL A 101 12.85 36.58 -8.58
C VAL A 101 13.02 35.18 -9.18
N LEU A 102 11.98 34.35 -9.15
CA LEU A 102 12.01 32.98 -9.64
C LEU A 102 11.74 32.87 -11.16
N GLN A 103 11.31 33.97 -11.79
CA GLN A 103 10.82 34.00 -13.18
C GLN A 103 9.69 32.96 -13.40
N MET A 104 8.71 32.98 -12.49
CA MET A 104 7.58 32.03 -12.46
C MET A 104 6.26 32.80 -12.40
N ASP A 105 5.18 32.18 -12.89
CA ASP A 105 3.80 32.68 -12.74
C ASP A 105 3.04 31.79 -11.74
N ILE A 106 3.33 31.96 -10.46
CA ILE A 106 2.70 31.22 -9.39
C ILE A 106 1.46 31.99 -8.95
N LYS A 107 0.27 31.45 -9.20
CA LYS A 107 -1.01 32.07 -8.83
C LYS A 107 -1.61 31.38 -7.61
N LYS A 108 -2.11 32.18 -6.66
CA LYS A 108 -2.91 31.66 -5.57
C LYS A 108 -4.23 31.14 -6.12
N LYS A 109 -4.47 29.84 -5.97
CA LYS A 109 -5.78 29.22 -6.18
C LYS A 109 -6.59 29.29 -4.89
N SER A 110 -7.82 28.80 -4.87
CA SER A 110 -8.71 28.77 -3.68
C SER A 110 -8.09 28.15 -2.43
N SER A 111 -7.07 27.29 -2.56
CA SER A 111 -6.33 26.70 -1.45
C SER A 111 -5.13 27.59 -1.07
N ALA A 112 -4.88 27.75 0.24
CA ALA A 112 -3.70 28.45 0.76
C ALA A 112 -2.38 27.67 0.58
N THR A 113 -2.39 26.56 -0.15
CA THR A 113 -1.21 25.71 -0.42
C THR A 113 -1.05 25.55 -1.92
N ILE A 114 0.13 25.91 -2.42
CA ILE A 114 0.52 25.74 -3.82
C ILE A 114 1.70 24.79 -3.88
N SER A 115 1.68 23.88 -4.84
CA SER A 115 2.82 22.99 -5.15
C SER A 115 3.22 23.20 -6.60
N THR A 116 4.46 23.60 -6.84
CA THR A 116 5.00 23.82 -8.18
C THR A 116 6.46 23.35 -8.27
N TYR A 117 7.03 23.45 -9.46
CA TYR A 117 8.38 22.98 -9.75
C TYR A 117 9.24 24.15 -10.23
N TYR A 118 10.43 24.25 -9.66
CA TYR A 118 11.46 25.20 -10.11
C TYR A 118 12.48 24.50 -10.99
N LYS A 119 12.56 24.90 -12.26
CA LYS A 119 13.51 24.34 -13.26
C LYS A 119 13.60 22.80 -13.29
N VAL A 120 12.58 22.10 -12.83
CA VAL A 120 12.51 20.64 -12.93
C VAL A 120 11.90 20.30 -14.29
N ASP A 121 12.61 19.51 -15.06
CA ASP A 121 12.12 19.02 -16.35
C ASP A 121 10.85 18.18 -16.16
N LYS A 122 9.73 18.70 -16.64
CA LYS A 122 8.43 18.06 -16.51
C LYS A 122 8.34 16.75 -17.28
N GLU A 123 9.12 16.61 -18.36
CA GLU A 123 9.19 15.38 -19.15
C GLU A 123 9.92 14.28 -18.37
N LYS A 124 11.01 14.62 -17.67
CA LYS A 124 11.65 13.69 -16.73
C LYS A 124 10.74 13.30 -15.58
N LEU A 125 9.85 14.20 -15.14
CA LEU A 125 8.82 13.87 -14.12
C LEU A 125 7.73 12.98 -14.69
N LYS A 126 7.35 13.13 -15.95
CA LYS A 126 6.45 12.20 -16.64
C LYS A 126 7.05 10.80 -16.72
N PHE A 127 8.36 10.67 -16.91
CA PHE A 127 9.07 9.39 -16.86
C PHE A 127 8.81 8.62 -15.55
N TYR A 128 8.73 9.31 -14.41
CA TYR A 128 8.34 8.68 -13.13
C TYR A 128 6.86 8.30 -13.04
N LYS A 129 6.02 8.81 -13.92
CA LYS A 129 4.60 8.47 -14.03
C LYS A 129 4.32 7.45 -15.14
N GLN A 130 5.28 7.24 -16.04
CA GLN A 130 5.14 6.23 -17.08
C GLN A 130 5.08 4.84 -16.44
N LYS A 131 4.20 4.02 -16.96
CA LYS A 131 4.04 2.62 -16.58
C LYS A 131 5.22 1.83 -17.14
N ASP A 132 6.33 1.78 -16.42
CA ASP A 132 7.33 0.78 -16.71
C ASP A 132 6.77 -0.57 -16.28
N PHE A 133 6.85 -1.53 -17.16
CA PHE A 133 6.38 -2.88 -16.90
C PHE A 133 7.56 -3.73 -16.43
N TRP A 134 7.27 -4.56 -15.42
CA TRP A 134 8.10 -5.67 -15.07
C TRP A 134 7.44 -6.93 -15.63
N GLN A 135 8.14 -7.60 -16.52
CA GLN A 135 7.67 -8.82 -17.15
C GLN A 135 8.77 -9.88 -17.05
N THR A 136 8.38 -11.11 -16.92
CA THR A 136 9.27 -12.27 -16.95
C THR A 136 9.20 -12.92 -18.31
N ASP A 137 10.32 -13.48 -18.78
CA ASP A 137 10.36 -14.28 -20.01
C ASP A 137 9.69 -15.64 -19.84
N THR A 138 9.53 -16.08 -18.58
CA THR A 138 8.85 -17.33 -18.21
C THR A 138 7.72 -17.06 -17.21
N ILE A 139 6.72 -17.94 -17.20
CA ILE A 139 5.63 -17.87 -16.22
C ILE A 139 6.15 -18.29 -14.85
N ILE A 140 6.20 -17.34 -13.91
CA ILE A 140 6.54 -17.61 -12.51
C ILE A 140 5.25 -17.95 -11.76
N LYS A 141 5.12 -19.20 -11.31
CA LYS A 141 3.95 -19.65 -10.56
C LYS A 141 4.15 -19.47 -9.06
N PRO A 142 3.14 -18.98 -8.33
CA PRO A 142 3.14 -19.01 -6.87
C PRO A 142 3.12 -20.47 -6.38
N LYS A 143 3.59 -20.69 -5.15
CA LYS A 143 3.56 -22.00 -4.47
C LYS A 143 2.17 -22.35 -3.98
N TYR A 144 1.39 -21.33 -3.60
CA TYR A 144 0.12 -21.47 -2.91
C TYR A 144 -1.03 -21.03 -3.82
N PRO A 145 -2.19 -21.69 -3.71
CA PRO A 145 -3.34 -21.38 -4.55
C PRO A 145 -3.84 -19.95 -4.32
N ILE A 146 -4.33 -19.35 -5.40
CA ILE A 146 -4.94 -18.02 -5.39
C ILE A 146 -6.46 -18.19 -5.44
N TYR A 147 -7.16 -17.60 -4.48
CA TYR A 147 -8.62 -17.51 -4.44
C TYR A 147 -9.04 -16.04 -4.55
N ILE A 148 -10.02 -15.78 -5.37
CA ILE A 148 -10.62 -14.46 -5.58
C ILE A 148 -12.08 -14.55 -5.14
N LEU A 149 -12.52 -13.71 -4.20
CA LEU A 149 -13.91 -13.67 -3.79
C LEU A 149 -14.68 -12.73 -4.72
N SER A 150 -15.82 -13.14 -5.23
CA SER A 150 -16.68 -12.26 -6.00
C SER A 150 -18.16 -12.53 -5.73
N LYS A 151 -18.97 -11.46 -5.68
CA LYS A 151 -20.41 -11.54 -5.54
C LYS A 151 -21.09 -10.41 -6.29
N GLY A 152 -22.06 -10.75 -7.17
CA GLY A 152 -22.86 -9.79 -7.92
C GLY A 152 -22.06 -8.96 -8.93
N ARG A 153 -20.93 -9.47 -9.45
CA ARG A 153 -20.00 -8.73 -10.32
C ARG A 153 -19.44 -9.57 -11.48
N PRO A 154 -20.25 -10.36 -12.20
CA PRO A 154 -19.72 -11.26 -13.22
C PRO A 154 -18.94 -10.55 -14.33
N LYS A 155 -19.36 -9.33 -14.69
CA LYS A 155 -18.73 -8.52 -15.74
C LYS A 155 -17.47 -7.78 -15.31
N LEU A 156 -17.26 -7.58 -14.00
CA LEU A 156 -16.19 -6.73 -13.51
C LEU A 156 -14.82 -7.30 -13.83
N ARG A 157 -14.60 -8.57 -13.59
CA ARG A 157 -13.38 -9.34 -13.86
C ARG A 157 -12.05 -8.58 -13.67
N MET A 158 -12.02 -7.64 -12.70
CA MET A 158 -10.84 -6.77 -12.53
C MET A 158 -9.64 -7.57 -12.06
N THR A 159 -9.72 -8.20 -10.88
CA THR A 159 -8.62 -9.04 -10.35
C THR A 159 -8.35 -10.26 -11.25
N PRO A 160 -9.38 -11.03 -11.70
CA PRO A 160 -9.16 -12.14 -12.62
C PRO A 160 -8.34 -11.77 -13.85
N LYS A 161 -8.66 -10.67 -14.51
CA LYS A 161 -7.96 -10.21 -15.70
C LYS A 161 -6.44 -10.06 -15.46
N TYR A 162 -6.03 -9.45 -14.35
CA TYR A 162 -4.62 -9.25 -14.06
C TYR A 162 -3.90 -10.55 -13.67
N ILE A 163 -4.60 -11.51 -13.07
CA ILE A 163 -4.05 -12.84 -12.78
C ILE A 163 -3.89 -13.63 -14.07
N GLU A 164 -4.87 -13.57 -14.98
CA GLU A 164 -4.81 -14.18 -16.30
C GLU A 164 -3.68 -13.59 -17.17
N GLU A 165 -3.47 -12.26 -17.13
CA GLU A 165 -2.35 -11.59 -17.82
C GLU A 165 -0.97 -12.09 -17.36
N MET A 166 -0.86 -12.65 -16.16
CA MET A 166 0.34 -13.28 -15.63
C MET A 166 0.46 -14.75 -16.01
N GLY A 167 -0.53 -15.33 -16.68
CA GLY A 167 -0.60 -16.76 -17.00
C GLY A 167 -0.83 -17.65 -15.78
N LEU A 168 -1.46 -17.12 -14.72
CA LEU A 168 -1.67 -17.86 -13.47
C LEU A 168 -3.07 -18.45 -13.39
N ASN A 169 -3.15 -19.60 -12.70
CA ASN A 169 -4.40 -20.20 -12.29
C ASN A 169 -4.92 -19.56 -10.99
N TYR A 170 -6.24 -19.55 -10.84
CA TYR A 170 -6.93 -19.08 -9.66
C TYR A 170 -8.28 -19.77 -9.50
N PHE A 171 -8.88 -19.65 -8.33
CA PHE A 171 -10.26 -20.02 -8.07
C PHE A 171 -11.09 -18.75 -7.88
N LEU A 172 -12.09 -18.54 -8.72
CA LEU A 172 -13.08 -17.48 -8.54
C LEU A 172 -14.23 -18.03 -7.71
N VAL A 173 -14.25 -17.65 -6.44
CA VAL A 173 -15.25 -18.13 -5.47
C VAL A 173 -16.47 -17.27 -5.54
N ILE A 174 -17.60 -17.90 -5.87
CA ILE A 174 -18.90 -17.28 -6.12
C ILE A 174 -20.00 -18.01 -5.37
N GLU A 175 -21.14 -17.38 -5.18
CA GLU A 175 -22.32 -18.08 -4.67
C GLU A 175 -22.92 -18.97 -5.76
N GLU A 176 -23.39 -20.16 -5.38
CA GLU A 176 -23.87 -21.18 -6.33
C GLU A 176 -24.92 -20.66 -7.32
N GLN A 177 -25.85 -19.82 -6.85
CA GLN A 177 -26.91 -19.25 -7.70
C GLN A 177 -26.38 -18.27 -8.76
N GLU A 178 -25.15 -17.80 -8.64
CA GLU A 178 -24.53 -16.87 -9.60
C GLU A 178 -23.75 -17.61 -10.71
N LEU A 179 -23.59 -18.95 -10.61
CA LEU A 179 -22.73 -19.75 -11.49
C LEU A 179 -23.01 -19.52 -12.97
N VAL A 180 -24.28 -19.57 -13.35
CA VAL A 180 -24.70 -19.41 -14.76
C VAL A 180 -24.33 -18.02 -15.30
N GLU A 181 -24.47 -16.99 -14.46
CA GLU A 181 -24.17 -15.64 -14.89
C GLU A 181 -22.65 -15.39 -14.97
N TYR A 182 -21.87 -15.95 -14.05
CA TYR A 182 -20.41 -15.85 -14.10
C TYR A 182 -19.79 -16.66 -15.24
N ALA A 183 -20.37 -17.81 -15.59
CA ALA A 183 -19.91 -18.64 -16.71
C ALA A 183 -20.00 -17.94 -18.08
N LYS A 184 -20.81 -16.88 -18.21
CA LYS A 184 -20.86 -16.05 -19.43
C LYS A 184 -19.59 -15.21 -19.65
N TYR A 185 -18.79 -14.96 -18.59
CA TYR A 185 -17.67 -14.02 -18.63
C TYR A 185 -16.35 -14.63 -18.15
N THR A 186 -16.38 -15.79 -17.49
CA THR A 186 -15.20 -16.46 -16.92
C THR A 186 -15.27 -17.94 -17.29
N ASP A 187 -14.13 -18.49 -17.73
CA ASP A 187 -14.00 -19.91 -18.04
C ASP A 187 -14.37 -20.76 -16.81
N GLN A 188 -15.17 -21.78 -17.02
CA GLN A 188 -15.69 -22.66 -15.95
C GLN A 188 -14.58 -23.30 -15.11
N LYS A 189 -13.42 -23.55 -15.68
CA LYS A 189 -12.26 -24.11 -14.95
C LYS A 189 -11.78 -23.26 -13.78
N TYR A 190 -12.09 -21.96 -13.80
CA TYR A 190 -11.74 -21.03 -12.71
C TYR A 190 -12.87 -20.85 -11.70
N LEU A 191 -14.10 -21.25 -12.03
CA LEU A 191 -15.25 -21.04 -11.16
C LEU A 191 -15.29 -22.07 -10.03
N LEU A 192 -15.38 -21.59 -8.80
CA LEU A 192 -15.53 -22.39 -7.59
C LEU A 192 -16.82 -21.95 -6.86
N PRO A 193 -17.98 -22.56 -7.18
CA PRO A 193 -19.23 -22.22 -6.51
C PRO A 193 -19.24 -22.71 -5.07
N MET A 194 -19.66 -21.84 -4.15
CA MET A 194 -19.88 -22.22 -2.76
C MET A 194 -21.15 -23.06 -2.64
N PRO A 195 -21.17 -24.04 -1.71
CA PRO A 195 -22.39 -24.78 -1.40
C PRO A 195 -23.54 -23.85 -1.01
N LYS A 196 -24.76 -24.14 -1.50
CA LYS A 196 -25.99 -23.33 -1.30
C LYS A 196 -26.22 -22.95 0.17
N LYS A 197 -25.92 -23.86 1.10
CA LYS A 197 -26.04 -23.62 2.55
C LYS A 197 -25.16 -22.50 3.10
N LEU A 198 -24.15 -22.06 2.34
CA LEU A 198 -23.25 -20.97 2.70
C LEU A 198 -23.56 -19.65 1.99
N CYS A 199 -24.57 -19.66 1.10
CA CYS A 199 -24.94 -18.50 0.29
C CYS A 199 -25.97 -17.62 1.02
N ASN A 200 -25.97 -16.32 0.72
CA ASN A 200 -26.96 -15.34 1.19
C ASN A 200 -27.19 -15.27 2.72
N LEU A 201 -26.17 -15.59 3.53
CA LEU A 201 -26.28 -15.59 4.99
C LEU A 201 -26.28 -14.18 5.64
N GLY A 202 -26.15 -13.11 4.86
CA GLY A 202 -26.10 -11.73 5.38
C GLY A 202 -24.84 -11.42 6.23
N GLN A 203 -23.85 -12.30 6.20
CA GLN A 203 -22.61 -12.21 6.98
C GLN A 203 -21.43 -11.61 6.19
N GLY A 204 -21.71 -10.98 5.06
CA GLY A 204 -20.67 -10.44 4.19
C GLY A 204 -19.79 -11.50 3.55
N GLY A 205 -18.49 -11.24 3.49
CA GLY A 205 -17.51 -12.16 2.92
C GLY A 205 -17.10 -13.31 3.82
N ILE A 206 -17.59 -13.39 5.06
CA ILE A 206 -17.14 -14.39 6.05
C ILE A 206 -17.39 -15.83 5.59
N PRO A 207 -18.59 -16.21 5.11
CA PRO A 207 -18.83 -17.57 4.63
C PRO A 207 -17.90 -17.97 3.50
N ALA A 208 -17.69 -17.07 2.53
CA ALA A 208 -16.80 -17.33 1.39
C ALA A 208 -15.33 -17.47 1.84
N ARG A 209 -14.87 -16.60 2.73
CA ARG A 209 -13.51 -16.65 3.27
C ARG A 209 -13.26 -17.94 4.07
N ASN A 210 -14.23 -18.39 4.85
CA ASN A 210 -14.14 -19.67 5.59
C ASN A 210 -14.24 -20.89 4.66
N PHE A 211 -15.06 -20.82 3.64
CA PHE A 211 -15.12 -21.85 2.60
C PHE A 211 -13.78 -21.99 1.87
N ILE A 212 -13.17 -20.88 1.44
CA ILE A 212 -11.85 -20.86 0.83
C ILE A 212 -10.82 -21.52 1.75
N TRP A 213 -10.81 -21.12 3.01
CA TRP A 213 -9.84 -21.67 3.97
C TRP A 213 -9.97 -23.17 4.12
N GLN A 214 -11.22 -23.68 4.27
CA GLN A 214 -11.46 -25.11 4.37
C GLN A 214 -11.09 -25.83 3.07
N HIS A 215 -11.52 -25.30 1.92
CA HIS A 215 -11.16 -25.85 0.61
C HIS A 215 -9.64 -25.95 0.42
N SER A 216 -8.89 -24.95 0.85
CA SER A 216 -7.43 -24.98 0.79
C SER A 216 -6.82 -26.08 1.69
N ILE A 217 -7.37 -26.29 2.88
CA ILE A 217 -6.95 -27.37 3.79
C ILE A 217 -7.27 -28.74 3.20
N ASP A 218 -8.49 -28.92 2.71
CA ASP A 218 -8.97 -30.18 2.12
C ASP A 218 -8.14 -30.62 0.90
N ASN A 219 -7.57 -29.65 0.18
CA ASN A 219 -6.64 -29.88 -0.92
C ASN A 219 -5.16 -29.97 -0.48
N GLY A 220 -4.86 -30.08 0.81
CA GLY A 220 -3.51 -30.30 1.35
C GLY A 220 -2.56 -29.12 1.29
N HIS A 221 -3.06 -27.92 1.03
CA HIS A 221 -2.23 -26.73 0.94
C HIS A 221 -1.81 -26.22 2.31
N LYS A 222 -0.53 -25.84 2.46
CA LYS A 222 -0.02 -25.26 3.72
C LYS A 222 -0.46 -23.83 3.93
N LYS A 223 -0.64 -23.07 2.83
CA LYS A 223 -1.07 -21.65 2.81
C LYS A 223 -1.96 -21.42 1.61
N HIS A 224 -2.65 -20.30 1.60
CA HIS A 224 -3.45 -19.84 0.47
C HIS A 224 -3.49 -18.33 0.38
N TRP A 225 -3.71 -17.82 -0.82
CA TRP A 225 -4.00 -16.42 -1.08
C TRP A 225 -5.50 -16.17 -1.12
N ILE A 226 -5.94 -15.11 -0.46
CA ILE A 226 -7.28 -14.54 -0.63
C ILE A 226 -7.16 -13.14 -1.21
N LEU A 227 -7.81 -12.91 -2.34
CA LEU A 227 -7.84 -11.63 -3.04
C LEU A 227 -9.26 -11.12 -3.19
N ASP A 228 -9.45 -9.81 -3.05
CA ASP A 228 -10.70 -9.15 -3.44
C ASP A 228 -10.80 -9.07 -4.97
N ASP A 229 -12.02 -8.99 -5.51
CA ASP A 229 -12.30 -8.97 -6.96
C ASP A 229 -12.04 -7.63 -7.66
N ASN A 230 -11.69 -6.58 -6.91
CA ASN A 230 -11.52 -5.21 -7.40
C ASN A 230 -10.08 -4.67 -7.28
N ILE A 231 -9.11 -5.54 -7.50
CA ILE A 231 -7.70 -5.17 -7.62
C ILE A 231 -7.39 -4.87 -9.08
N ALA A 232 -7.01 -3.62 -9.37
CA ALA A 232 -6.70 -3.11 -10.71
C ALA A 232 -5.21 -3.17 -11.04
N GLY A 233 -4.55 -4.26 -10.66
CA GLY A 233 -3.16 -4.53 -10.97
C GLY A 233 -2.24 -4.60 -9.76
N PHE A 234 -1.01 -5.00 -10.05
CA PHE A 234 0.04 -5.21 -9.06
C PHE A 234 1.26 -4.36 -9.41
N HIS A 235 1.93 -3.84 -8.39
CA HIS A 235 3.06 -2.95 -8.58
C HIS A 235 4.21 -3.34 -7.67
N ARG A 236 5.41 -3.06 -8.14
CA ARG A 236 6.61 -3.05 -7.32
C ARG A 236 7.11 -1.61 -7.19
N LEU A 237 7.49 -1.24 -5.98
CA LEU A 237 8.21 -0.01 -5.74
C LEU A 237 9.70 -0.28 -6.03
N ASN A 238 10.14 0.07 -7.23
CA ASN A 238 11.52 -0.05 -7.65
C ASN A 238 12.14 1.34 -7.81
N LYS A 239 13.29 1.57 -7.19
CA LYS A 239 13.94 2.89 -7.19
C LYS A 239 12.96 4.01 -6.81
N ASN A 240 12.09 3.74 -5.85
CA ASN A 240 10.99 4.61 -5.40
C ASN A 240 9.98 5.00 -6.51
N CYS A 241 10.00 4.32 -7.63
CA CYS A 241 9.02 4.44 -8.70
C CYS A 241 8.10 3.23 -8.67
N ARG A 242 6.82 3.46 -8.90
CA ARG A 242 5.84 2.39 -8.99
C ARG A 242 5.96 1.75 -10.37
N ARG A 243 6.37 0.48 -10.39
CA ARG A 243 6.47 -0.33 -11.59
C ARG A 243 5.33 -1.33 -11.64
N TYR A 244 4.63 -1.36 -12.74
CA TYR A 244 3.58 -2.35 -12.95
C TYR A 244 4.20 -3.73 -13.15
N ILE A 245 3.64 -4.75 -12.50
CA ILE A 245 4.13 -6.13 -12.60
C ILE A 245 3.10 -6.98 -13.34
N LYS A 246 3.55 -7.63 -14.43
CA LYS A 246 2.81 -8.66 -15.15
C LYS A 246 3.51 -10.02 -14.99
N SER A 247 3.71 -10.42 -13.75
CA SER A 247 4.37 -11.67 -13.42
C SER A 247 3.91 -12.19 -12.06
N GLY A 248 3.74 -13.51 -11.96
CA GLY A 248 3.47 -14.19 -10.71
C GLY A 248 4.60 -14.08 -9.67
N ALA A 249 5.76 -13.57 -10.08
CA ALA A 249 6.85 -13.25 -9.16
C ALA A 249 6.41 -12.35 -8.01
N VAL A 250 5.38 -11.51 -8.19
CA VAL A 250 4.83 -10.65 -7.13
C VAL A 250 4.31 -11.47 -5.94
N PHE A 251 3.71 -12.63 -6.19
CA PHE A 251 3.25 -13.56 -5.17
C PHE A 251 4.41 -14.40 -4.64
N LYS A 252 5.21 -14.96 -5.54
CA LYS A 252 6.33 -15.85 -5.22
C LYS A 252 7.36 -15.20 -4.29
N ILE A 253 7.69 -13.92 -4.50
CA ILE A 253 8.61 -13.15 -3.63
C ILE A 253 8.06 -13.06 -2.21
N ILE A 254 6.77 -12.77 -2.05
CA ILE A 254 6.12 -12.69 -0.73
C ILE A 254 6.12 -14.05 -0.05
N GLU A 255 5.80 -15.11 -0.79
CA GLU A 255 5.81 -16.47 -0.28
C GLU A 255 7.19 -16.88 0.21
N ASP A 256 8.21 -16.69 -0.63
CA ASP A 256 9.59 -17.05 -0.32
C ASP A 256 10.11 -16.27 0.89
N TYR A 257 9.85 -14.97 0.94
CA TYR A 257 10.25 -14.16 2.08
C TYR A 257 9.51 -14.54 3.37
N THR A 258 8.20 -14.79 3.28
CA THR A 258 7.38 -15.24 4.42
C THR A 258 7.84 -16.60 4.92
N ASP A 259 8.20 -17.49 4.02
CA ASP A 259 8.63 -18.85 4.33
C ASP A 259 10.01 -18.92 5.02
N LEU A 260 10.78 -17.84 5.03
CA LEU A 260 12.03 -17.76 5.82
C LEU A 260 11.77 -17.80 7.33
N PHE A 261 10.59 -17.41 7.77
CA PHE A 261 10.31 -17.24 9.20
C PHE A 261 9.43 -18.38 9.75
N LYS A 262 9.72 -18.79 11.01
CA LYS A 262 8.94 -19.83 11.72
C LYS A 262 7.62 -19.28 12.25
N ASN A 263 7.57 -18.00 12.56
CA ASN A 263 6.48 -17.35 13.30
C ASN A 263 5.69 -16.32 12.49
N VAL A 264 5.79 -16.31 11.18
CA VAL A 264 4.95 -15.45 10.31
C VAL A 264 3.79 -16.26 9.76
N ARG A 265 2.55 -15.87 10.11
CA ARG A 265 1.33 -16.58 9.74
C ARG A 265 0.45 -15.85 8.74
N LEU A 266 0.57 -14.51 8.66
CA LEU A 266 -0.10 -13.70 7.68
C LEU A 266 0.89 -12.80 6.97
N SER A 267 0.78 -12.71 5.66
CA SER A 267 1.51 -11.73 4.86
C SER A 267 0.62 -11.16 3.78
N GLY A 268 0.99 -10.04 3.19
CA GLY A 268 0.23 -9.51 2.08
C GLY A 268 0.75 -8.19 1.55
N MET A 269 0.08 -7.70 0.51
CA MET A 269 0.46 -6.51 -0.23
C MET A 269 -0.21 -5.26 0.35
N GLN A 270 0.54 -4.17 0.40
CA GLN A 270 -0.02 -2.87 0.74
C GLN A 270 -0.80 -2.30 -0.45
N TYR A 271 -1.79 -1.45 -0.17
CA TYR A 271 -2.45 -0.68 -1.22
C TYR A 271 -1.50 0.35 -1.83
N SER A 272 -1.50 0.44 -3.15
CA SER A 272 -0.69 1.43 -3.87
C SER A 272 -0.99 2.87 -3.42
N SER A 273 -2.24 3.17 -3.05
CA SER A 273 -2.66 4.48 -2.53
C SER A 273 -2.05 4.82 -1.17
N MET A 274 -1.67 3.82 -0.37
CA MET A 274 -1.07 4.00 0.96
C MET A 274 0.46 4.19 0.92
N VAL A 275 1.09 3.94 -0.22
CA VAL A 275 2.53 4.11 -0.43
C VAL A 275 2.75 4.97 -1.67
N PRO A 276 2.63 6.30 -1.54
CA PRO A 276 2.89 7.22 -2.66
C PRO A 276 4.34 7.10 -3.13
N GLU A 277 4.57 7.23 -4.42
CA GLU A 277 5.90 7.13 -5.06
C GLU A 277 6.97 8.05 -4.47
N ILE A 278 6.57 9.16 -3.88
CA ILE A 278 7.47 10.18 -3.31
C ILE A 278 7.82 9.89 -1.84
N THR A 279 7.20 8.88 -1.22
CA THR A 279 7.36 8.64 0.22
C THR A 279 8.54 7.72 0.47
N LEU A 280 9.71 8.29 0.70
CA LEU A 280 10.92 7.56 1.08
C LEU A 280 10.91 7.03 2.53
N ASN A 281 9.92 7.42 3.34
CA ASN A 281 9.90 7.16 4.78
C ASN A 281 9.25 5.83 5.17
N ARG A 282 8.88 5.00 4.20
CA ARG A 282 8.25 3.72 4.53
C ARG A 282 9.22 2.59 4.26
N PRO A 283 9.45 1.73 5.25
CA PRO A 283 10.25 0.53 5.05
C PRO A 283 9.56 -0.37 4.00
N PRO A 284 10.32 -1.20 3.28
CA PRO A 284 9.77 -2.10 2.27
C PRO A 284 8.76 -3.09 2.84
N VAL A 285 8.90 -3.42 4.11
CA VAL A 285 7.94 -4.24 4.87
C VAL A 285 7.59 -3.59 6.20
N ILE A 286 6.37 -3.84 6.67
CA ILE A 286 5.93 -3.50 8.03
C ILE A 286 5.67 -4.81 8.75
N ILE A 287 6.35 -5.00 9.87
CA ILE A 287 6.13 -6.14 10.76
C ILE A 287 5.02 -5.77 11.74
N ASN A 288 4.12 -6.71 12.01
CA ASN A 288 3.00 -6.54 12.91
C ASN A 288 2.08 -5.38 12.50
N SER A 289 1.29 -5.66 11.49
CA SER A 289 0.25 -4.76 11.00
C SER A 289 -0.95 -5.57 10.52
N ARG A 290 -2.05 -4.90 10.32
CA ARG A 290 -3.20 -5.49 9.63
C ARG A 290 -2.89 -5.71 8.15
N ILE A 291 -3.40 -6.77 7.58
CA ILE A 291 -3.27 -7.12 6.15
C ILE A 291 -4.67 -7.07 5.52
N TYR A 292 -4.79 -6.54 4.31
CA TYR A 292 -6.08 -6.37 3.64
C TYR A 292 -6.08 -6.92 2.21
N SER A 293 -7.22 -7.35 1.74
CA SER A 293 -7.60 -7.54 0.32
C SER A 293 -6.70 -8.41 -0.55
N CYS A 294 -5.44 -8.58 -0.20
CA CYS A 294 -4.48 -9.46 -0.86
C CYS A 294 -3.63 -10.10 0.24
N ILE A 295 -4.08 -11.25 0.73
CA ILE A 295 -3.62 -11.86 1.98
C ILE A 295 -3.14 -13.28 1.72
N LEU A 296 -1.91 -13.58 2.13
CA LEU A 296 -1.38 -14.94 2.26
C LEU A 296 -1.62 -15.43 3.70
N ILE A 297 -2.31 -16.55 3.84
CA ILE A 297 -2.74 -17.11 5.12
C ILE A 297 -2.13 -18.48 5.33
N ASP A 298 -1.57 -18.71 6.51
CA ASP A 298 -1.10 -20.03 6.95
C ASP A 298 -2.30 -20.87 7.43
N ASN A 299 -2.50 -22.02 6.79
CA ASN A 299 -3.63 -22.92 7.06
C ASN A 299 -3.56 -23.58 8.44
N SER A 300 -2.38 -23.60 9.08
CA SER A 300 -2.22 -24.17 10.43
C SER A 300 -2.79 -23.32 11.54
N LEU A 301 -3.23 -22.07 11.25
CA LEU A 301 -3.86 -21.22 12.24
C LEU A 301 -5.15 -21.86 12.79
N PRO A 302 -5.36 -21.86 14.12
CA PRO A 302 -6.54 -22.43 14.76
C PRO A 302 -7.78 -21.53 14.62
N PHE A 303 -7.65 -20.44 13.89
CA PHE A 303 -8.71 -19.45 13.71
C PHE A 303 -9.52 -19.69 12.44
N ARG A 304 -10.67 -19.04 12.38
CA ARG A 304 -11.47 -18.83 11.16
C ARG A 304 -11.90 -17.38 11.13
N TRP A 305 -12.28 -16.89 9.97
CA TRP A 305 -12.84 -15.56 9.82
C TRP A 305 -14.11 -15.41 10.64
N ARG A 306 -14.26 -14.29 11.30
CA ARG A 306 -15.43 -13.96 12.12
C ARG A 306 -15.72 -12.47 12.10
N GLY A 307 -16.87 -12.09 12.65
CA GLY A 307 -17.30 -10.69 12.69
C GLY A 307 -17.83 -10.21 11.34
N LYS A 308 -18.72 -9.25 11.36
CA LYS A 308 -19.34 -8.69 10.15
C LYS A 308 -18.50 -7.56 9.54
N TYR A 309 -17.69 -6.92 10.38
CA TYR A 309 -16.89 -5.74 10.02
C TYR A 309 -15.47 -5.87 10.54
N ASN A 310 -14.51 -5.25 9.79
CA ASN A 310 -13.09 -5.25 10.15
C ASN A 310 -12.50 -6.65 10.37
N GLU A 311 -13.01 -7.64 9.66
CA GLU A 311 -12.62 -9.04 9.75
C GLU A 311 -11.13 -9.25 9.50
N ASP A 312 -10.54 -8.47 8.58
CA ASP A 312 -9.11 -8.50 8.27
C ASP A 312 -8.27 -8.02 9.46
N THR A 313 -8.76 -6.98 10.15
CA THR A 313 -8.11 -6.44 11.34
C THR A 313 -8.26 -7.41 12.52
N ASP A 314 -9.45 -8.01 12.71
CA ASP A 314 -9.68 -9.02 13.74
C ASP A 314 -8.76 -10.22 13.57
N LEU A 315 -8.66 -10.77 12.35
CA LEU A 315 -7.78 -11.91 12.10
C LEU A 315 -6.31 -11.57 12.38
N SER A 316 -5.85 -10.42 11.89
CA SER A 316 -4.48 -9.95 12.14
C SER A 316 -4.19 -9.80 13.64
N LEU A 317 -5.13 -9.22 14.41
CA LEU A 317 -4.97 -9.06 15.86
C LEU A 317 -4.96 -10.39 16.61
N ARG A 318 -5.76 -11.38 16.21
CA ARG A 318 -5.74 -12.71 16.83
C ARG A 318 -4.43 -13.41 16.61
N VAL A 319 -3.87 -13.34 15.39
CA VAL A 319 -2.55 -13.88 15.08
C VAL A 319 -1.48 -13.22 15.95
N LEU A 320 -1.49 -11.89 16.07
CA LEU A 320 -0.53 -11.17 16.88
C LEU A 320 -0.67 -11.44 18.39
N LYS A 321 -1.91 -11.60 18.87
CA LYS A 321 -2.17 -11.97 20.28
C LYS A 321 -1.69 -13.37 20.65
N GLN A 322 -1.67 -14.29 19.69
CA GLN A 322 -1.13 -15.64 19.86
C GLN A 322 0.41 -15.65 19.98
N GLY A 323 1.07 -14.53 19.64
CA GLY A 323 2.54 -14.44 19.60
C GLY A 323 3.14 -14.70 18.23
N ASP A 324 2.31 -14.94 17.23
CA ASP A 324 2.71 -15.02 15.83
C ASP A 324 2.79 -13.61 15.19
N TYR A 325 3.22 -13.53 13.94
CA TYR A 325 3.58 -12.27 13.29
C TYR A 325 2.88 -12.10 11.94
N THR A 326 2.74 -10.83 11.54
CA THR A 326 2.25 -10.45 10.24
C THR A 326 3.28 -9.62 9.49
N ILE A 327 3.38 -9.76 8.16
CA ILE A 327 4.25 -8.94 7.31
C ILE A 327 3.43 -8.27 6.21
N LEU A 328 3.38 -6.95 6.22
CA LEU A 328 2.77 -6.13 5.18
C LEU A 328 3.84 -5.57 4.26
N PHE A 329 3.80 -5.92 2.98
CA PHE A 329 4.78 -5.51 1.98
C PHE A 329 4.42 -4.15 1.39
N ASN A 330 5.22 -3.12 1.67
CA ASN A 330 5.12 -1.81 1.03
C ASN A 330 5.79 -1.79 -0.36
N CYS A 331 6.84 -2.57 -0.55
CA CYS A 331 7.57 -2.66 -1.80
C CYS A 331 6.82 -3.44 -2.90
N LEU A 332 5.87 -4.30 -2.52
CA LEU A 332 4.96 -5.01 -3.40
C LEU A 332 3.53 -4.57 -3.07
N GLN A 333 2.80 -4.13 -4.07
CA GLN A 333 1.55 -3.40 -3.85
C GLN A 333 0.44 -3.93 -4.74
N CYS A 334 -0.79 -3.89 -4.24
CA CYS A 334 -1.98 -4.07 -5.05
C CYS A 334 -2.72 -2.74 -5.25
N ASN A 335 -3.19 -2.50 -6.47
CA ASN A 335 -3.98 -1.31 -6.80
C ASN A 335 -5.46 -1.57 -6.52
N LYS A 336 -5.84 -1.48 -5.26
CA LYS A 336 -7.20 -1.70 -4.81
C LYS A 336 -8.08 -0.50 -5.12
N GLN A 337 -9.20 -0.73 -5.79
CA GLN A 337 -10.23 0.28 -5.97
C GLN A 337 -10.89 0.64 -4.64
N THR A 338 -11.33 1.88 -4.51
CA THR A 338 -12.01 2.36 -3.30
C THR A 338 -13.20 1.47 -2.96
N SER A 339 -13.31 1.10 -1.70
CA SER A 339 -14.44 0.29 -1.23
C SER A 339 -15.76 1.03 -1.49
N GLY A 340 -16.73 0.34 -2.11
CA GLY A 340 -18.03 0.91 -2.47
C GLY A 340 -18.07 1.61 -3.84
N SER A 341 -16.95 1.77 -4.56
CA SER A 341 -16.96 2.36 -5.91
C SER A 341 -17.52 1.42 -7.00
N CYS A 342 -17.51 0.11 -6.77
CA CYS A 342 -18.05 -0.88 -7.69
C CYS A 342 -19.41 -1.39 -7.19
N LYS A 343 -20.42 -1.50 -8.07
CA LYS A 343 -21.72 -2.10 -7.74
C LYS A 343 -21.54 -3.58 -7.32
N GLY A 344 -22.40 -4.10 -6.42
CA GLY A 344 -22.34 -5.47 -5.91
C GLY A 344 -21.40 -5.68 -4.72
N GLY A 345 -21.10 -6.95 -4.39
CA GLY A 345 -20.32 -7.32 -3.23
C GLY A 345 -21.03 -7.02 -1.89
N ASN A 346 -20.31 -6.55 -0.91
CA ASN A 346 -20.84 -6.26 0.43
C ASN A 346 -21.62 -4.92 0.56
N GLN A 347 -22.08 -4.32 -0.55
CA GLN A 347 -22.77 -3.02 -0.50
C GLN A 347 -23.99 -3.04 0.41
N GLU A 348 -24.73 -4.14 0.47
CA GLU A 348 -25.90 -4.26 1.35
C GLU A 348 -25.56 -4.16 2.82
N ILE A 349 -24.37 -4.65 3.20
CA ILE A 349 -23.84 -4.56 4.57
C ILE A 349 -23.35 -3.14 4.87
N TYR A 350 -22.84 -2.46 3.82
CA TYR A 350 -22.32 -1.10 3.92
C TYR A 350 -23.37 -0.02 3.62
N LYS A 351 -24.69 -0.37 3.52
CA LYS A 351 -25.78 0.60 3.44
C LYS A 351 -25.67 1.58 4.61
N GLY A 352 -25.06 2.73 4.33
CA GLY A 352 -24.80 3.79 5.28
C GLY A 352 -23.32 3.91 5.67
N TYR A 353 -22.56 4.56 4.79
CA TYR A 353 -21.37 5.32 5.22
C TYR A 353 -21.84 6.57 5.98
N THR A 354 -22.79 6.40 6.89
CA THR A 354 -23.24 7.39 7.86
C THR A 354 -22.33 7.32 9.08
N GLN A 355 -22.34 8.34 9.91
CA GLN A 355 -21.59 8.34 11.18
C GLN A 355 -21.95 7.12 12.05
N ASP A 356 -23.21 6.72 12.05
CA ASP A 356 -23.69 5.52 12.77
C ASP A 356 -23.08 4.22 12.21
N GLY A 357 -22.94 4.11 10.90
CA GLY A 357 -22.26 2.97 10.26
C GLY A 357 -20.77 2.88 10.62
N TYR A 358 -20.07 4.02 10.75
CA TYR A 358 -18.69 4.03 11.23
C TYR A 358 -18.59 3.68 12.71
N LYS A 359 -19.52 4.17 13.52
CA LYS A 359 -19.64 3.81 14.96
C LYS A 359 -19.85 2.31 15.11
N THR A 360 -20.79 1.73 14.37
CA THR A 360 -21.07 0.27 14.40
C THR A 360 -19.83 -0.54 14.07
N LYS A 361 -19.09 -0.18 13.02
CA LYS A 361 -17.83 -0.85 12.63
C LYS A 361 -16.75 -0.74 13.70
N PHE A 362 -16.61 0.44 14.30
CA PHE A 362 -15.68 0.66 15.40
C PHE A 362 -16.06 -0.19 16.62
N MET A 363 -17.32 -0.12 17.04
CA MET A 363 -17.80 -0.85 18.23
C MET A 363 -17.63 -2.35 18.07
N ALA A 364 -17.97 -2.92 16.93
CA ALA A 364 -17.79 -4.35 16.65
C ALA A 364 -16.32 -4.81 16.84
N LEU A 365 -15.35 -4.01 16.37
CA LEU A 365 -13.94 -4.34 16.56
C LEU A 365 -13.48 -4.08 18.00
N LYS A 366 -13.99 -3.02 18.65
CA LYS A 366 -13.69 -2.67 20.05
C LYS A 366 -14.17 -3.75 21.00
N GLU A 367 -15.34 -4.31 20.78
CA GLU A 367 -15.89 -5.43 21.55
C GLU A 367 -15.03 -6.69 21.45
N MET A 368 -14.54 -7.00 20.25
CA MET A 368 -13.65 -8.15 20.05
C MET A 368 -12.25 -7.95 20.64
N HIS A 369 -11.79 -6.70 20.77
CA HIS A 369 -10.44 -6.35 21.22
C HIS A 369 -10.42 -5.13 22.16
N PRO A 370 -11.07 -5.19 23.33
CA PRO A 370 -11.33 -4.04 24.19
C PRO A 370 -10.07 -3.33 24.72
N LEU A 371 -8.96 -4.07 24.91
CA LEU A 371 -7.71 -3.53 25.47
C LEU A 371 -6.77 -2.93 24.43
N ILE A 372 -7.01 -3.17 23.13
CA ILE A 372 -6.07 -2.82 22.05
C ILE A 372 -6.66 -1.78 21.11
N VAL A 373 -7.96 -1.83 20.87
CA VAL A 373 -8.63 -0.94 19.92
C VAL A 373 -9.06 0.34 20.61
N GLU A 374 -8.57 1.47 20.11
CA GLU A 374 -8.90 2.80 20.60
C GLU A 374 -9.68 3.58 19.53
N LYS A 375 -10.50 4.55 19.96
CA LYS A 375 -11.20 5.47 19.08
C LYS A 375 -10.24 6.55 18.57
N CYS A 376 -10.31 6.88 17.30
CA CYS A 376 -9.69 8.09 16.76
C CYS A 376 -10.59 8.75 15.71
N ALA A 377 -10.40 10.05 15.49
CA ALA A 377 -10.99 10.76 14.37
C ALA A 377 -9.99 10.75 13.21
N LYS A 378 -10.38 10.25 12.03
CA LYS A 378 -9.50 10.14 10.87
C LYS A 378 -10.29 10.17 9.56
N PHE A 379 -9.72 10.78 8.53
CA PHE A 379 -10.34 10.87 7.19
C PHE A 379 -11.75 11.51 7.21
N GLY A 380 -11.96 12.55 8.01
CA GLY A 380 -13.26 13.20 8.16
C GLY A 380 -14.32 12.37 8.90
N LYS A 381 -13.93 11.26 9.53
CA LYS A 381 -14.81 10.38 10.29
C LYS A 381 -14.52 10.51 11.76
N GLU A 382 -15.56 10.72 12.55
CA GLU A 382 -15.44 10.78 14.02
C GLU A 382 -15.08 9.41 14.63
N TRP A 383 -15.66 8.35 14.06
CA TRP A 383 -15.50 6.97 14.56
C TRP A 383 -14.59 6.18 13.62
N HIS A 384 -13.34 6.04 14.01
CA HIS A 384 -12.36 5.17 13.35
C HIS A 384 -11.56 4.43 14.40
N HIS A 385 -11.20 3.19 14.14
CA HIS A 385 -10.34 2.41 15.03
C HIS A 385 -8.88 2.83 14.88
N PHE A 386 -8.19 2.91 16.01
CA PHE A 386 -6.75 3.07 16.11
C PHE A 386 -6.17 1.88 16.88
N ILE A 387 -5.02 1.40 16.46
CA ILE A 387 -4.26 0.32 17.10
C ILE A 387 -2.80 0.71 17.08
N ASP A 388 -2.20 0.83 18.25
CA ASP A 388 -0.76 1.01 18.38
C ASP A 388 -0.07 -0.35 18.38
N TYR A 389 0.23 -0.85 17.17
CA TYR A 389 0.90 -2.14 17.01
C TYR A 389 2.29 -2.18 17.65
N LYS A 390 3.00 -1.05 17.74
CA LYS A 390 4.34 -0.98 18.33
C LYS A 390 4.28 -1.14 19.85
N LYS A 391 3.25 -0.56 20.46
CA LYS A 391 3.02 -0.67 21.92
C LYS A 391 2.62 -2.07 22.33
N HIS A 392 1.79 -2.74 21.54
CA HIS A 392 1.15 -3.98 21.96
C HIS A 392 1.88 -5.25 21.50
N PHE A 393 2.70 -5.19 20.45
CA PHE A 393 3.28 -6.40 19.87
C PHE A 393 4.78 -6.27 19.65
N LYS A 394 5.55 -7.31 20.05
CA LYS A 394 6.98 -7.45 19.80
C LYS A 394 7.27 -7.60 18.31
N LYS A 395 8.53 -7.45 17.91
CA LYS A 395 8.95 -7.51 16.50
C LYS A 395 10.08 -8.51 16.26
N ASP A 396 10.08 -9.62 16.95
CA ASP A 396 11.16 -10.59 16.91
C ASP A 396 10.83 -11.70 15.89
N LEU A 397 11.23 -11.50 14.64
CA LEU A 397 11.12 -12.52 13.61
C LEU A 397 12.11 -13.65 13.88
N ILE A 398 11.62 -14.90 13.83
CA ILE A 398 12.44 -16.09 14.02
C ILE A 398 12.71 -16.72 12.66
N ILE A 399 13.95 -16.64 12.20
CA ILE A 399 14.39 -17.24 10.93
C ILE A 399 14.45 -18.76 11.08
N LYS A 400 14.09 -19.48 10.03
CA LYS A 400 14.31 -20.92 9.93
C LYS A 400 15.80 -21.20 9.70
N ASP A 401 16.28 -22.31 10.22
CA ASP A 401 17.70 -22.68 10.14
C ASP A 401 18.14 -23.16 8.75
N ASP A 402 17.38 -22.88 7.71
CA ASP A 402 17.68 -23.23 6.33
C ASP A 402 18.54 -22.15 5.65
N LYS A 403 19.84 -22.23 5.90
CA LYS A 403 20.84 -21.30 5.33
C LYS A 403 20.91 -21.36 3.80
N GLU A 404 20.58 -22.47 3.17
CA GLU A 404 20.64 -22.61 1.70
C GLU A 404 19.48 -21.91 1.02
N THR A 405 18.25 -22.08 1.51
CA THR A 405 17.08 -21.36 1.02
C THR A 405 17.27 -19.85 1.21
N PHE A 406 17.84 -19.46 2.35
CA PHE A 406 18.15 -18.06 2.63
C PHE A 406 19.14 -17.47 1.62
N LYS A 407 20.22 -18.17 1.31
CA LYS A 407 21.21 -17.76 0.30
C LYS A 407 20.62 -17.67 -1.12
N LYS A 408 19.76 -18.60 -1.50
CA LYS A 408 19.08 -18.60 -2.81
C LYS A 408 18.16 -17.39 -2.98
N ILE A 409 17.40 -17.07 -1.94
CA ILE A 409 16.45 -15.96 -1.97
C ILE A 409 17.17 -14.60 -1.90
N LEU A 410 18.31 -14.53 -1.23
CA LEU A 410 19.13 -13.34 -1.05
C LEU A 410 20.31 -13.22 -2.03
N GLY A 411 20.34 -14.05 -3.05
CA GLY A 411 21.41 -14.06 -4.06
C GLY A 411 21.59 -12.72 -4.78
N PRO A 412 22.77 -12.48 -5.37
CA PRO A 412 23.06 -11.22 -6.05
C PRO A 412 22.32 -11.06 -7.39
N THR A 413 21.72 -12.13 -7.91
CA THR A 413 21.01 -12.17 -9.19
C THR A 413 19.51 -12.16 -8.99
N ASN A 414 18.80 -11.67 -10.01
CA ASN A 414 17.35 -11.66 -10.03
C ASN A 414 16.77 -13.06 -10.32
N ASP A 415 16.63 -13.88 -9.29
CA ASP A 415 16.14 -15.25 -9.43
C ASP A 415 14.68 -15.34 -9.87
N TYR A 416 13.96 -14.21 -9.89
CA TYR A 416 12.56 -14.16 -10.31
C TYR A 416 12.38 -13.82 -11.79
N GLY A 417 13.47 -13.69 -12.55
CA GLY A 417 13.41 -13.43 -13.99
C GLY A 417 12.70 -12.12 -14.38
N LEU A 418 12.63 -11.13 -13.47
CA LEU A 418 11.96 -9.88 -13.74
C LEU A 418 12.77 -9.03 -14.71
N LYS A 419 12.15 -8.62 -15.81
CA LYS A 419 12.70 -7.73 -16.81
C LYS A 419 11.98 -6.40 -16.77
N ILE A 420 12.74 -5.30 -16.80
CA ILE A 420 12.17 -3.97 -16.98
C ILE A 420 11.93 -3.77 -18.48
N ILE A 421 10.70 -3.45 -18.83
CA ILE A 421 10.36 -3.03 -20.18
C ILE A 421 10.17 -1.52 -20.12
N ASN A 422 11.03 -0.79 -20.82
CA ASN A 422 10.84 0.64 -21.03
C ASN A 422 9.83 0.80 -22.18
N THR A 423 8.75 1.52 -21.91
CA THR A 423 7.74 1.87 -22.92
C THR A 423 8.01 3.25 -23.45
#